data_61f6613ddd84269747a1c2fd3f4203b7
#
_entry.id   61f6613ddd84269747a1c2fd3f4203b7
#
_cell.length_a   1.000
_cell.length_b   1.000
_cell.length_c   1.000
_cell.angle_alpha   90.00
_cell.angle_beta   90.00
_cell.angle_gamma   90.00
#
_symmetry.space_group_name_H-M   'P 1'
#
loop_
_entity.id
_entity.type
_entity.pdbx_description
1 polymer ?
#
loop_
_entity_poly.entity_id
_entity_poly.type
_entity_poly.pdbx_seq_one_letter_code
_entity_poly.pdbx_strand_id
1 'polypeptide(L)'
;MIAGGMESMSNVPYVMKRQAPNYGGVKLDDLITHDGLTDAYNHCHMGVCGENTAANMGITRAEQDAYAIGSYKKSAAAWESGVFDAEVTPVTIKGKRGKVKSYSNRHADPLADPLTLITA
;
A
#
# COMPACT_ATOMS: atom_id res chain seq x y z
N MET A 1 11.76 24.37 -2.39
CA MET A 1 10.76 23.90 -3.37
C MET A 1 10.03 22.71 -2.74
N ILE A 2 8.70 22.72 -2.76
CA ILE A 2 7.87 21.61 -2.27
C ILE A 2 7.15 21.05 -3.48
N ALA A 3 7.19 19.73 -3.67
CA ALA A 3 6.45 19.02 -4.70
C ALA A 3 5.66 17.89 -4.05
N GLY A 4 4.50 17.56 -4.61
CA GLY A 4 3.65 16.51 -4.06
C GLY A 4 2.62 16.05 -5.07
N GLY A 5 1.95 14.96 -4.74
CA GLY A 5 0.87 14.39 -5.53
C GLY A 5 0.07 13.40 -4.69
N MET A 6 -1.05 12.94 -5.26
CA MET A 6 -1.92 11.94 -4.65
C MET A 6 -2.51 11.06 -5.76
N GLU A 7 -2.62 9.80 -5.48
CA GLU A 7 -3.32 8.85 -6.36
C GLU A 7 -4.31 8.03 -5.55
N SER A 8 -5.48 7.78 -6.15
CA SER A 8 -6.49 6.88 -5.59
C SER A 8 -6.26 5.47 -6.13
N MET A 9 -5.55 4.63 -5.41
CA MET A 9 -5.20 3.28 -5.85
C MET A 9 -6.44 2.43 -6.20
N SER A 10 -7.57 2.67 -5.53
CA SER A 10 -8.83 1.98 -5.82
C SER A 10 -9.49 2.41 -7.13
N ASN A 11 -9.10 3.55 -7.69
CA ASN A 11 -9.68 4.13 -8.91
C ASN A 11 -8.66 4.24 -10.05
N VAL A 12 -7.47 3.69 -9.88
CA VAL A 12 -6.43 3.68 -10.93
C VAL A 12 -6.92 2.92 -12.14
N PRO A 13 -6.86 3.51 -13.35
CA PRO A 13 -7.34 2.87 -14.56
C PRO A 13 -6.37 1.85 -15.13
N TYR A 14 -6.90 0.98 -15.98
CA TYR A 14 -6.12 0.24 -16.97
C TYR A 14 -5.94 1.10 -18.21
N VAL A 15 -4.78 1.06 -18.82
CA VAL A 15 -4.47 1.87 -20.00
C VAL A 15 -4.05 1.01 -21.18
N MET A 16 -4.33 1.52 -22.36
CA MET A 16 -3.89 0.94 -23.62
C MET A 16 -2.96 1.93 -24.34
N LYS A 17 -1.82 1.42 -24.84
CA LYS A 17 -0.93 2.23 -25.64
C LYS A 17 -1.65 2.68 -26.93
N ARG A 18 -1.43 3.92 -27.33
CA ARG A 18 -2.00 4.47 -28.57
C ARG A 18 -1.34 3.80 -29.79
N GLN A 19 -1.96 2.76 -30.29
CA GLN A 19 -1.56 2.04 -31.51
C GLN A 19 -2.80 1.41 -32.17
N ALA A 20 -2.68 1.02 -33.44
CA ALA A 20 -3.72 0.25 -34.10
C ALA A 20 -3.89 -1.10 -33.37
N PRO A 21 -5.12 -1.58 -33.14
CA PRO A 21 -5.35 -2.89 -32.56
C PRO A 21 -4.73 -3.99 -33.47
N ASN A 22 -3.95 -4.86 -32.86
CA ASN A 22 -3.40 -6.03 -33.55
C ASN A 22 -4.46 -7.13 -33.70
N TYR A 23 -4.25 -7.98 -34.69
CA TYR A 23 -5.02 -9.22 -34.79
C TYR A 23 -4.83 -10.05 -33.50
N GLY A 24 -5.94 -10.49 -32.89
CA GLY A 24 -5.92 -11.22 -31.63
C GLY A 24 -6.29 -10.40 -30.39
N GLY A 25 -6.58 -9.10 -30.53
CA GLY A 25 -7.09 -8.24 -29.48
C GLY A 25 -6.10 -7.19 -28.97
N VAL A 26 -6.39 -6.64 -27.78
CA VAL A 26 -5.61 -5.59 -27.13
C VAL A 26 -5.16 -6.03 -25.75
N LYS A 27 -3.96 -5.62 -25.36
CA LYS A 27 -3.45 -5.75 -24.00
C LYS A 27 -3.64 -4.41 -23.28
N LEU A 28 -4.17 -4.48 -22.07
CA LEU A 28 -4.26 -3.34 -21.16
C LEU A 28 -3.16 -3.47 -20.10
N ASP A 29 -2.54 -2.36 -19.76
CA ASP A 29 -1.56 -2.28 -18.67
C ASP A 29 -2.26 -1.73 -17.42
N ASP A 30 -2.06 -2.38 -16.27
CA ASP A 30 -2.51 -1.91 -14.97
C ASP A 30 -1.54 -0.81 -14.49
N LEU A 31 -2.04 0.42 -14.32
CA LEU A 31 -1.20 1.54 -13.91
C LEU A 31 -0.68 1.41 -12.47
N ILE A 32 -1.33 0.65 -11.60
CA ILE A 32 -0.77 0.35 -10.28
C ILE A 32 0.57 -0.36 -10.45
N THR A 33 0.59 -1.39 -11.28
CA THR A 33 1.81 -2.15 -11.55
C THR A 33 2.81 -1.35 -12.39
N HIS A 34 2.33 -0.72 -13.47
CA HIS A 34 3.19 -0.02 -14.42
C HIS A 34 3.91 1.18 -13.81
N ASP A 35 3.17 2.06 -13.12
CA ASP A 35 3.70 3.34 -12.64
C ASP A 35 4.23 3.26 -11.20
N GLY A 36 3.69 2.36 -10.37
CA GLY A 36 4.00 2.30 -8.94
C GLY A 36 4.87 1.11 -8.52
N LEU A 37 4.66 -0.07 -9.11
CA LEU A 37 5.24 -1.32 -8.62
C LEU A 37 6.26 -1.96 -9.56
N THR A 38 6.66 -1.26 -10.62
CA THR A 38 7.67 -1.74 -11.57
C THR A 38 8.93 -0.88 -11.47
N ASP A 39 10.07 -1.50 -11.24
CA ASP A 39 11.37 -0.83 -11.29
C ASP A 39 11.64 -0.31 -12.71
N ALA A 40 11.89 1.00 -12.82
CA ALA A 40 12.04 1.68 -14.09
C ALA A 40 13.33 1.27 -14.85
N TYR A 41 14.33 0.78 -14.15
CA TYR A 41 15.63 0.43 -14.73
C TYR A 41 15.70 -1.03 -15.18
N ASN A 42 15.26 -1.94 -14.32
CA ASN A 42 15.35 -3.38 -14.56
C ASN A 42 14.03 -3.99 -15.08
N HIS A 43 12.97 -3.19 -15.16
CA HIS A 43 11.63 -3.60 -15.62
C HIS A 43 11.10 -4.85 -14.91
N CYS A 44 11.39 -4.98 -13.62
CA CYS A 44 10.89 -6.05 -12.77
C CYS A 44 9.98 -5.50 -11.66
N HIS A 45 9.14 -6.37 -11.11
CA HIS A 45 8.26 -6.00 -10.00
C HIS A 45 9.08 -5.66 -8.76
N MET A 46 8.66 -4.64 -7.99
CA MET A 46 9.37 -4.18 -6.78
C MET A 46 9.58 -5.29 -5.74
N GLY A 47 8.68 -6.29 -5.69
CA GLY A 47 8.88 -7.48 -4.86
C GLY A 47 10.15 -8.26 -5.21
N VAL A 48 10.48 -8.37 -6.52
CA VAL A 48 11.73 -9.00 -6.97
C VAL A 48 12.95 -8.20 -6.51
N CYS A 49 12.86 -6.87 -6.51
CA CYS A 49 13.92 -6.01 -5.98
C CYS A 49 14.15 -6.27 -4.48
N GLY A 50 13.07 -6.44 -3.71
CA GLY A 50 13.13 -6.80 -2.28
C GLY A 50 13.79 -8.17 -2.06
N GLU A 51 13.42 -9.19 -2.83
CA GLU A 51 14.03 -10.53 -2.74
C GLU A 51 15.52 -10.48 -3.09
N ASN A 52 15.90 -9.76 -4.15
CA ASN A 52 17.30 -9.60 -4.51
C ASN A 52 18.09 -8.88 -3.40
N THR A 53 17.52 -7.89 -2.76
CA THR A 53 18.13 -7.20 -1.63
C THR A 53 18.33 -8.14 -0.45
N ALA A 54 17.31 -8.91 -0.09
CA ALA A 54 17.39 -9.90 0.99
C ALA A 54 18.47 -10.95 0.71
N ALA A 55 18.52 -11.47 -0.51
CA ALA A 55 19.53 -12.45 -0.91
C ALA A 55 20.96 -11.87 -0.86
N ASN A 56 21.17 -10.67 -1.42
CA ASN A 56 22.48 -10.03 -1.49
C ASN A 56 23.04 -9.65 -0.10
N MET A 57 22.15 -9.31 0.84
CA MET A 57 22.52 -8.93 2.20
C MET A 57 22.47 -10.11 3.19
N GLY A 58 22.04 -11.27 2.75
CA GLY A 58 21.94 -12.47 3.60
C GLY A 58 20.84 -12.36 4.67
N ILE A 59 19.80 -11.58 4.41
CA ILE A 59 18.67 -11.39 5.35
C ILE A 59 17.75 -12.60 5.30
N THR A 60 17.63 -13.29 6.40
CA THR A 60 16.77 -14.47 6.51
C THR A 60 15.28 -14.11 6.61
N ARG A 61 14.41 -15.05 6.29
CA ARG A 61 12.95 -14.87 6.47
C ARG A 61 12.59 -14.59 7.93
N ALA A 62 13.25 -15.26 8.89
CA ALA A 62 13.00 -15.04 10.31
C ALA A 62 13.33 -13.60 10.77
N GLU A 63 14.39 -13.01 10.24
CA GLU A 63 14.75 -11.61 10.52
C GLU A 63 13.74 -10.66 9.91
N GLN A 64 13.26 -10.92 8.68
CA GLN A 64 12.22 -10.12 8.04
C GLN A 64 10.91 -10.14 8.84
N ASP A 65 10.47 -11.32 9.27
CA ASP A 65 9.26 -11.50 10.07
C ASP A 65 9.38 -10.83 11.45
N ALA A 66 10.52 -10.97 12.12
CA ALA A 66 10.79 -10.32 13.40
C ALA A 66 10.75 -8.78 13.28
N TYR A 67 11.32 -8.24 12.20
CA TYR A 67 11.26 -6.80 11.91
C TYR A 67 9.83 -6.33 11.67
N ALA A 68 9.06 -7.06 10.86
CA ALA A 68 7.67 -6.73 10.56
C ALA A 68 6.81 -6.72 11.85
N ILE A 69 6.91 -7.76 12.67
CA ILE A 69 6.21 -7.83 13.96
C ILE A 69 6.59 -6.66 14.87
N GLY A 70 7.88 -6.33 14.95
CA GLY A 70 8.37 -5.19 15.71
C GLY A 70 7.79 -3.86 15.21
N SER A 71 7.69 -3.67 13.90
CA SER A 71 7.10 -2.50 13.26
C SER A 71 5.61 -2.34 13.61
N TYR A 72 4.83 -3.41 13.49
CA TYR A 72 3.41 -3.39 13.88
C TYR A 72 3.21 -3.06 15.37
N LYS A 73 4.00 -3.67 16.26
CA LYS A 73 3.92 -3.38 17.70
C LYS A 73 4.22 -1.91 18.02
N LYS A 74 5.23 -1.33 17.37
CA LYS A 74 5.57 0.09 17.53
C LYS A 74 4.45 1.00 17.03
N SER A 75 3.86 0.67 15.88
CA SER A 75 2.74 1.43 15.33
C SER A 75 1.53 1.39 16.26
N ALA A 76 1.13 0.20 16.75
CA ALA A 76 0.03 0.06 17.69
C ALA A 76 0.26 0.87 18.98
N ALA A 77 1.43 0.75 19.59
CA ALA A 77 1.77 1.50 20.80
C ALA A 77 1.75 3.01 20.58
N ALA A 78 2.22 3.50 19.42
CA ALA A 78 2.19 4.91 19.07
C ALA A 78 0.74 5.42 18.94
N TRP A 79 -0.16 4.65 18.33
CA TRP A 79 -1.57 4.99 18.25
C TRP A 79 -2.24 4.99 19.63
N GLU A 80 -2.00 3.98 20.45
CA GLU A 80 -2.55 3.90 21.82
C GLU A 80 -2.09 5.06 22.70
N SER A 81 -0.84 5.49 22.58
CA SER A 81 -0.29 6.61 23.34
C SER A 81 -0.73 8.00 22.86
N GLY A 82 -1.45 8.09 21.72
CA GLY A 82 -1.93 9.35 21.17
C GLY A 82 -0.88 10.23 20.52
N VAL A 83 0.30 9.70 20.19
CA VAL A 83 1.40 10.46 19.53
C VAL A 83 0.94 11.15 18.24
N PHE A 84 0.03 10.53 17.49
CA PHE A 84 -0.46 11.05 16.21
C PHE A 84 -1.67 11.97 16.32
N ASP A 85 -2.23 12.20 17.51
CA ASP A 85 -3.48 12.96 17.68
C ASP A 85 -3.40 14.40 17.14
N ALA A 86 -2.23 15.02 17.23
CA ALA A 86 -2.02 16.38 16.75
C ALA A 86 -1.92 16.50 15.21
N GLU A 87 -1.62 15.41 14.51
CA GLU A 87 -1.41 15.41 13.05
C GLU A 87 -2.55 14.76 12.27
N VAL A 88 -3.40 13.97 12.92
CA VAL A 88 -4.49 13.27 12.26
C VAL A 88 -5.69 14.19 12.03
N THR A 89 -6.06 14.35 10.77
CA THR A 89 -7.28 15.06 10.38
C THR A 89 -8.34 14.04 9.97
N PRO A 90 -9.50 13.98 10.67
CA PRO A 90 -10.57 13.05 10.34
C PRO A 90 -11.24 13.42 9.02
N VAL A 91 -11.54 12.41 8.18
CA VAL A 91 -12.30 12.57 6.95
C VAL A 91 -13.75 12.16 7.18
N THR A 92 -14.67 13.09 6.92
CA THR A 92 -16.10 12.86 7.08
C THR A 92 -16.75 12.49 5.76
N ILE A 93 -17.32 11.30 5.68
CA ILE A 93 -18.03 10.82 4.49
C ILE A 93 -19.52 10.81 4.75
N LYS A 94 -20.26 11.54 3.90
CA LYS A 94 -21.72 11.52 3.92
C LYS A 94 -22.22 10.23 3.28
N GLY A 95 -22.79 9.35 4.07
CA GLY A 95 -23.40 8.11 3.60
C GLY A 95 -24.82 8.31 3.06
N LYS A 96 -25.35 7.28 2.40
CA LYS A 96 -26.77 7.25 1.97
C LYS A 96 -27.68 7.42 3.19
N ARG A 97 -28.81 8.16 3.03
CA ARG A 97 -29.81 8.45 4.08
C ARG A 97 -29.30 9.33 5.23
N GLY A 98 -28.37 10.25 4.97
CA GLY A 98 -27.95 11.23 5.99
C GLY A 98 -27.05 10.65 7.10
N LYS A 99 -26.64 9.40 7.03
CA LYS A 99 -25.67 8.83 7.98
C LYS A 99 -24.28 9.39 7.65
N VAL A 100 -23.66 10.00 8.64
CA VAL A 100 -22.29 10.53 8.55
C VAL A 100 -21.35 9.51 9.20
N LYS A 101 -20.32 9.07 8.49
CA LYS A 101 -19.22 8.29 9.05
C LYS A 101 -17.97 9.14 9.05
N SER A 102 -17.35 9.32 10.20
CA SER A 102 -16.04 9.92 10.31
C SER A 102 -14.99 8.82 10.36
N TYR A 103 -14.01 8.90 9.48
CA TYR A 103 -12.87 7.99 9.44
C TYR A 103 -11.65 8.73 9.94
N SER A 104 -11.17 8.34 11.11
CA SER A 104 -9.81 8.63 11.54
C SER A 104 -9.04 7.32 11.53
N ASN A 105 -7.76 7.34 11.29
CA ASN A 105 -6.92 6.13 11.27
C ASN A 105 -6.87 5.38 12.63
N ARG A 106 -7.54 5.93 13.67
CA ARG A 106 -7.70 5.30 14.98
C ARG A 106 -8.57 4.04 14.98
N HIS A 107 -9.36 3.83 13.94
CA HIS A 107 -10.25 2.68 13.82
C HIS A 107 -9.88 1.89 12.56
N ALA A 108 -8.62 1.49 12.45
CA ALA A 108 -8.30 0.32 11.66
C ALA A 108 -9.20 -0.81 12.15
N ASP A 109 -9.91 -1.45 11.23
CA ASP A 109 -10.86 -2.53 11.50
C ASP A 109 -10.25 -3.52 12.51
N PRO A 110 -10.87 -3.74 13.69
CA PRO A 110 -10.35 -4.70 14.65
C PRO A 110 -10.29 -6.14 14.12
N LEU A 111 -10.90 -6.42 12.95
CA LEU A 111 -10.77 -7.70 12.24
C LEU A 111 -9.50 -7.77 11.38
N ALA A 112 -8.81 -6.68 11.15
CA ALA A 112 -7.51 -6.64 10.51
C ALA A 112 -6.39 -6.55 11.56
N ASP A 113 -6.36 -7.45 12.54
CA ASP A 113 -5.18 -7.61 13.36
C ASP A 113 -4.06 -8.19 12.46
N PRO A 114 -3.08 -7.37 12.06
CA PRO A 114 -2.01 -7.82 11.17
C PRO A 114 -1.16 -8.94 11.79
N LEU A 115 -1.24 -9.14 13.11
CA LEU A 115 -0.56 -10.24 13.80
C LEU A 115 -1.22 -11.60 13.51
N THR A 116 -2.52 -11.64 13.23
CA THR A 116 -3.21 -12.89 12.86
C THR A 116 -2.86 -13.35 11.44
N LEU A 117 -2.47 -12.45 10.54
CA LEU A 117 -2.06 -12.80 9.18
C LEU A 117 -0.64 -13.35 9.10
N ILE A 118 0.21 -13.05 10.08
CA ILE A 118 1.61 -13.50 10.11
C ILE A 118 1.76 -14.86 10.83
N THR A 119 0.78 -15.23 11.65
CA THR A 119 0.82 -16.48 12.46
C THR A 119 0.00 -17.62 11.86
N ALA A 120 -0.67 -17.41 10.74
CA ALA A 120 -1.43 -18.41 9.98
C ALA A 120 -0.66 -18.88 8.74
#